data_996ada418f87b7537c6f4f929b2560e2
#
_entry.id   996ada418f87b7537c6f4f929b2560e2
#
_cell.length_a   1.000
_cell.length_b   1.000
_cell.length_c   1.000
_cell.angle_alpha   90.00
_cell.angle_beta   90.00
_cell.angle_gamma   90.00
#
_symmetry.space_group_name_H-M   'P 1'
#
loop_
_entity.id
_entity.type
_entity.pdbx_description
1 polymer ?
#
loop_
_entity_poly.entity_id
_entity_poly.type
_entity_poly.pdbx_seq_one_letter_code
_entity_poly.pdbx_strand_id
1 'polypeptide(L)'
;MIAPCYTHPVQRLSPAPRVMTPSSPPAKSFRTHIALVFGSFTALLTIALCLLWGEILKLRLQQQAATRLNMVAHNAVALLHEEISQQSHRTQVLARAKELWESGLDADSVRTMLDRVQHINPHNVWIGVAYTQGTVRNATQGMLQGANVAARPWFQEGMSTPFISEVHPAKLLADLLPRSMTGEPLRLVDFSAPIYHPDGHIAGVLGVHGSWDWVRDSVERLLQGPGTELQQSVFIFDRQGALIYAPAGVMAPYTDLGQSLPLQGKQLQEALTGAPVSAIWKDRPQPYLTTAVQLPATVTDLGWWIVARQPLEMAYADANRVIWMALAAGLFLGLLGALIAWRLAKHVSDDLKTLAQAAGRIHAGAVDTPLPLMNSNREVQLLSASLSHMTQKLLQANDEMKAQVRLHTLELQQANTELERQATTDPLTQLLNRRGFEARAALALALAVRNARPLSVLSIDIDFFKRINDTYGHDVGDMVLQALARTLAERARDSDVLARFGGEEFVLLLPDTDAQGAKHMAEHLRQSIADLHLAPVGHITVSIGVSSLYLDQARDSLNEMIKRSDAALYAAKNSGRNKVCFSD
;
A
#
# COMPACT_ATOMS: atom_id res chain seq x y z
N MET A 1 113.24 4.51 49.33
CA MET A 1 113.73 4.62 47.97
C MET A 1 112.59 4.27 47.05
N ILE A 2 112.12 5.25 46.34
CA ILE A 2 110.81 5.36 45.71
C ILE A 2 111.05 5.03 44.25
N ALA A 3 110.26 4.13 43.67
CA ALA A 3 110.19 3.89 42.24
C ALA A 3 108.84 4.43 41.68
N PRO A 4 108.78 5.07 40.48
CA PRO A 4 107.64 5.75 40.01
C PRO A 4 106.68 4.85 39.23
N CYS A 5 105.36 5.13 39.34
CA CYS A 5 104.28 4.54 38.60
C CYS A 5 104.24 5.03 37.12
N TYR A 6 104.21 4.10 36.21
CA TYR A 6 103.92 4.38 34.79
C TYR A 6 102.39 4.44 34.58
N THR A 7 101.90 5.57 34.08
CA THR A 7 100.57 5.74 33.60
C THR A 7 100.55 5.51 32.09
N HIS A 8 99.81 4.50 31.62
CA HIS A 8 99.45 4.31 30.18
C HIS A 8 98.32 5.24 29.76
N PRO A 9 98.40 5.88 28.60
CA PRO A 9 97.26 6.70 28.04
C PRO A 9 96.16 5.79 27.47
N VAL A 10 94.97 6.01 27.93
CA VAL A 10 93.76 5.40 27.38
C VAL A 10 93.52 5.99 25.99
N GLN A 11 93.67 5.19 24.96
CA GLN A 11 93.22 5.52 23.58
C GLN A 11 91.67 5.67 23.55
N ARG A 12 91.20 6.86 23.25
CA ARG A 12 89.80 7.12 22.91
C ARG A 12 89.48 6.44 21.59
N LEU A 13 88.69 5.38 21.63
CA LEU A 13 88.02 4.82 20.41
C LEU A 13 87.00 5.82 19.85
N SER A 14 87.19 6.19 18.56
CA SER A 14 86.25 6.96 17.81
C SER A 14 84.91 6.25 17.77
N PRO A 15 83.78 6.98 17.84
CA PRO A 15 82.44 6.36 17.69
C PRO A 15 82.31 5.83 16.26
N ALA A 16 81.89 4.55 16.14
CA ALA A 16 81.56 3.92 14.87
C ALA A 16 80.44 4.70 14.15
N PRO A 17 80.44 4.76 12.82
CA PRO A 17 79.40 5.45 12.09
C PRO A 17 78.00 4.81 12.36
N ARG A 18 77.08 5.61 12.84
CA ARG A 18 75.62 5.22 12.93
C ARG A 18 75.16 4.80 11.58
N VAL A 19 74.97 3.51 11.35
CA VAL A 19 74.17 3.01 10.22
C VAL A 19 72.78 3.56 10.40
N MET A 20 72.40 4.54 9.57
CA MET A 20 71.00 4.96 9.44
C MET A 20 70.21 3.76 8.89
N THR A 21 69.54 3.02 9.75
CA THR A 21 68.49 2.12 9.32
C THR A 21 67.38 2.97 8.75
N PRO A 22 66.89 2.69 7.51
CA PRO A 22 65.76 3.40 6.97
C PRO A 22 64.60 3.26 7.95
N SER A 23 64.03 4.40 8.40
CA SER A 23 62.86 4.45 9.23
C SER A 23 61.72 3.84 8.42
N SER A 24 61.43 2.56 8.66
CA SER A 24 60.18 1.97 8.20
C SER A 24 59.03 2.83 8.74
N PRO A 25 58.04 3.17 7.91
CA PRO A 25 56.90 3.95 8.37
C PRO A 25 56.30 3.25 9.60
N PRO A 26 55.85 4.01 10.60
CA PRO A 26 55.34 3.42 11.85
C PRO A 26 54.23 2.44 11.49
N ALA A 27 54.41 1.17 11.79
CA ALA A 27 53.44 0.13 11.53
C ALA A 27 52.14 0.57 12.18
N LYS A 28 51.13 0.82 11.32
CA LYS A 28 49.77 1.17 11.79
C LYS A 28 49.38 0.15 12.84
N SER A 29 48.95 0.60 14.01
CA SER A 29 48.60 -0.31 15.09
C SER A 29 47.57 -1.32 14.60
N PHE A 30 47.65 -2.57 15.00
CA PHE A 30 46.72 -3.64 14.68
C PHE A 30 45.25 -3.20 14.88
N ARG A 31 45.02 -2.36 15.88
CA ARG A 31 43.77 -1.66 16.17
C ARG A 31 43.25 -0.83 15.00
N THR A 32 44.08 0.00 14.37
CA THR A 32 43.68 0.83 13.25
C THR A 32 43.41 0.00 11.98
N HIS A 33 44.10 -1.12 11.81
CA HIS A 33 43.88 -2.02 10.68
C HIS A 33 42.53 -2.75 10.79
N ILE A 34 42.24 -3.37 11.93
CA ILE A 34 40.95 -4.05 12.16
C ILE A 34 39.77 -3.06 12.10
N ALA A 35 39.89 -1.92 12.78
CA ALA A 35 38.83 -0.93 12.79
C ALA A 35 38.53 -0.40 11.36
N LEU A 36 39.55 -0.20 10.54
CA LEU A 36 39.40 0.21 9.14
C LEU A 36 38.79 -0.90 8.28
N VAL A 37 39.29 -2.13 8.37
CA VAL A 37 38.82 -3.23 7.52
C VAL A 37 37.39 -3.64 7.88
N PHE A 38 37.12 -3.92 9.15
CA PHE A 38 35.77 -4.30 9.58
C PHE A 38 34.79 -3.13 9.53
N GLY A 39 35.20 -1.93 9.93
CA GLY A 39 34.36 -0.74 9.88
C GLY A 39 33.99 -0.37 8.44
N SER A 40 34.97 -0.41 7.52
CA SER A 40 34.67 -0.14 6.10
C SER A 40 33.83 -1.26 5.46
N PHE A 41 34.09 -2.52 5.79
CA PHE A 41 33.31 -3.64 5.27
C PHE A 41 31.84 -3.59 5.75
N THR A 42 31.61 -3.38 7.05
CA THR A 42 30.24 -3.26 7.59
C THR A 42 29.52 -2.03 7.03
N ALA A 43 30.23 -0.90 6.93
CA ALA A 43 29.65 0.31 6.34
C ALA A 43 29.26 0.09 4.86
N LEU A 44 30.16 -0.48 4.06
CA LEU A 44 29.90 -0.78 2.65
C LEU A 44 28.75 -1.78 2.48
N LEU A 45 28.73 -2.85 3.27
CA LEU A 45 27.67 -3.85 3.23
C LEU A 45 26.31 -3.25 3.61
N THR A 46 26.27 -2.45 4.67
CA THR A 46 25.04 -1.80 5.13
C THR A 46 24.54 -0.80 4.09
N ILE A 47 25.42 0.02 3.52
CA ILE A 47 25.07 0.96 2.45
C ILE A 47 24.56 0.19 1.22
N ALA A 48 25.23 -0.88 0.82
CA ALA A 48 24.82 -1.70 -0.32
C ALA A 48 23.43 -2.33 -0.10
N LEU A 49 23.16 -2.87 1.09
CA LEU A 49 21.85 -3.40 1.45
C LEU A 49 20.77 -2.33 1.50
N CYS A 50 21.06 -1.16 2.07
CA CYS A 50 20.10 -0.04 2.10
C CYS A 50 19.81 0.50 0.70
N LEU A 51 20.81 0.58 -0.18
CA LEU A 51 20.61 0.97 -1.57
C LEU A 51 19.78 -0.08 -2.32
N LEU A 52 20.07 -1.36 -2.14
CA LEU A 52 19.31 -2.43 -2.78
C LEU A 52 17.84 -2.42 -2.35
N TRP A 53 17.57 -2.34 -1.05
CA TRP A 53 16.23 -2.24 -0.51
C TRP A 53 15.54 -0.93 -0.92
N GLY A 54 16.28 0.17 -0.93
CA GLY A 54 15.79 1.47 -1.38
C GLY A 54 15.33 1.43 -2.84
N GLU A 55 16.11 0.82 -3.73
CA GLU A 55 15.74 0.66 -5.15
C GLU A 55 14.52 -0.27 -5.34
N ILE A 56 14.46 -1.39 -4.62
CA ILE A 56 13.29 -2.30 -4.67
C ILE A 56 12.02 -1.56 -4.23
N LEU A 57 12.10 -0.82 -3.13
CA LEU A 57 10.96 -0.09 -2.59
C LEU A 57 10.56 1.08 -3.48
N LYS A 58 11.53 1.80 -4.06
CA LYS A 58 11.30 2.84 -5.06
C LYS A 58 10.54 2.30 -6.27
N LEU A 59 10.98 1.18 -6.83
CA LEU A 59 10.31 0.55 -7.97
C LEU A 59 8.86 0.17 -7.62
N ARG A 60 8.63 -0.37 -6.44
CA ARG A 60 7.27 -0.69 -5.97
C ARG A 60 6.40 0.56 -5.83
N LEU A 61 6.92 1.63 -5.26
CA LEU A 61 6.18 2.89 -5.10
C LEU A 61 5.90 3.55 -6.45
N GLN A 62 6.85 3.50 -7.38
CA GLN A 62 6.65 3.97 -8.75
C GLN A 62 5.55 3.16 -9.46
N GLN A 63 5.55 1.84 -9.32
CA GLN A 63 4.49 0.97 -9.85
C GLN A 63 3.13 1.28 -9.21
N GLN A 64 3.10 1.53 -7.91
CA GLN A 64 1.86 1.91 -7.23
C GLN A 64 1.32 3.28 -7.70
N ALA A 65 2.20 4.26 -7.92
CA ALA A 65 1.82 5.55 -8.47
C ALA A 65 1.24 5.39 -9.90
N ALA A 66 1.91 4.56 -10.71
CA ALA A 66 1.46 4.20 -12.04
C ALA A 66 0.07 3.53 -12.03
N THR A 67 -0.12 2.55 -11.17
CA THR A 67 -1.39 1.83 -11.02
C THR A 67 -2.52 2.77 -10.55
N ARG A 68 -2.23 3.65 -9.59
CA ARG A 68 -3.21 4.65 -9.12
C ARG A 68 -3.64 5.60 -10.23
N LEU A 69 -2.70 6.13 -10.99
CA LEU A 69 -3.02 7.04 -12.10
C LEU A 69 -3.83 6.34 -13.19
N ASN A 70 -3.47 5.10 -13.49
CA ASN A 70 -4.21 4.26 -14.45
C ASN A 70 -5.63 3.99 -13.99
N MET A 71 -5.82 3.75 -12.69
CA MET A 71 -7.14 3.56 -12.10
C MET A 71 -8.02 4.82 -12.23
N VAL A 72 -7.43 6.01 -12.07
CA VAL A 72 -8.14 7.29 -12.29
C VAL A 72 -8.61 7.40 -13.73
N ALA A 73 -7.76 7.09 -14.71
CA ALA A 73 -8.13 7.12 -16.12
C ALA A 73 -9.27 6.12 -16.43
N HIS A 74 -9.16 4.88 -15.93
CA HIS A 74 -10.20 3.86 -16.12
C HIS A 74 -11.51 4.21 -15.43
N ASN A 75 -11.46 4.79 -14.24
CA ASN A 75 -12.66 5.25 -13.54
C ASN A 75 -13.34 6.39 -14.30
N ALA A 76 -12.56 7.31 -14.86
CA ALA A 76 -13.11 8.38 -15.71
C ALA A 76 -13.75 7.83 -16.99
N VAL A 77 -13.10 6.84 -17.62
CA VAL A 77 -13.67 6.13 -18.78
C VAL A 77 -14.97 5.43 -18.40
N ALA A 78 -14.99 4.67 -17.31
CA ALA A 78 -16.18 3.93 -16.88
C ALA A 78 -17.34 4.88 -16.56
N LEU A 79 -17.06 5.99 -15.86
CA LEU A 79 -18.05 7.01 -15.55
C LEU A 79 -18.65 7.63 -16.82
N LEU A 80 -17.78 8.09 -17.72
CA LEU A 80 -18.22 8.71 -18.97
C LEU A 80 -18.97 7.74 -19.88
N HIS A 81 -18.48 6.51 -19.99
CA HIS A 81 -19.14 5.47 -20.78
C HIS A 81 -20.54 5.19 -20.25
N GLU A 82 -20.69 5.04 -18.94
CA GLU A 82 -21.98 4.78 -18.29
C GLU A 82 -22.93 5.96 -18.50
N GLU A 83 -22.49 7.19 -18.23
CA GLU A 83 -23.34 8.37 -18.37
C GLU A 83 -23.79 8.62 -19.83
N ILE A 84 -22.86 8.48 -20.79
CA ILE A 84 -23.17 8.61 -22.21
C ILE A 84 -24.14 7.50 -22.64
N SER A 85 -23.91 6.28 -22.23
CA SER A 85 -24.74 5.12 -22.54
C SER A 85 -26.16 5.28 -21.95
N GLN A 86 -26.26 5.71 -20.71
CA GLN A 86 -27.53 5.98 -20.04
C GLN A 86 -28.32 7.11 -20.74
N GLN A 87 -27.63 8.20 -21.09
CA GLN A 87 -28.29 9.30 -21.79
C GLN A 87 -28.79 8.88 -23.18
N SER A 88 -27.97 8.13 -23.92
CA SER A 88 -28.38 7.54 -25.19
C SER A 88 -29.58 6.60 -25.02
N HIS A 89 -29.53 5.71 -24.02
CA HIS A 89 -30.61 4.78 -23.72
C HIS A 89 -31.93 5.53 -23.37
N ARG A 90 -31.84 6.55 -22.50
CA ARG A 90 -33.01 7.39 -22.16
C ARG A 90 -33.61 8.05 -23.38
N THR A 91 -32.77 8.57 -24.29
CA THR A 91 -33.24 9.17 -25.57
C THR A 91 -33.94 8.13 -26.43
N GLN A 92 -33.40 6.91 -26.53
CA GLN A 92 -34.04 5.83 -27.28
C GLN A 92 -35.36 5.37 -26.66
N VAL A 93 -35.42 5.21 -25.32
CA VAL A 93 -36.67 4.85 -24.62
C VAL A 93 -37.73 5.90 -24.86
N LEU A 94 -37.36 7.18 -24.74
CA LEU A 94 -38.29 8.28 -25.00
C LEU A 94 -38.77 8.27 -26.45
N ALA A 95 -37.87 8.10 -27.43
CA ALA A 95 -38.25 8.04 -28.85
C ALA A 95 -39.15 6.85 -29.20
N ARG A 96 -39.02 5.72 -28.50
CA ARG A 96 -39.79 4.48 -28.71
C ARG A 96 -41.12 4.43 -27.95
N ALA A 97 -41.36 5.35 -27.04
CA ALA A 97 -42.61 5.40 -26.25
C ALA A 97 -43.76 5.87 -27.13
N LYS A 98 -44.39 4.94 -27.84
CA LYS A 98 -45.43 5.20 -28.88
C LYS A 98 -46.55 6.09 -28.38
N GLU A 99 -47.00 5.88 -27.16
CA GLU A 99 -48.08 6.61 -26.52
C GLU A 99 -47.82 8.12 -26.44
N LEU A 100 -46.55 8.50 -26.39
CA LEU A 100 -46.15 9.92 -26.32
C LEU A 100 -46.30 10.63 -27.68
N TRP A 101 -46.28 9.89 -28.78
CA TRP A 101 -46.24 10.41 -30.14
C TRP A 101 -47.57 10.22 -30.91
N GLU A 102 -48.54 9.53 -30.29
CA GLU A 102 -49.84 9.24 -30.92
C GLU A 102 -50.61 10.51 -31.31
N SER A 103 -50.48 11.59 -30.53
CA SER A 103 -51.14 12.87 -30.81
C SER A 103 -50.50 13.67 -31.95
N GLY A 104 -49.43 13.16 -32.55
CA GLY A 104 -48.58 13.87 -33.52
C GLY A 104 -47.47 14.67 -32.88
N LEU A 105 -46.35 14.89 -33.62
CA LEU A 105 -45.17 15.55 -33.13
C LEU A 105 -45.35 17.06 -32.83
N ASP A 106 -46.42 17.67 -33.34
CA ASP A 106 -46.77 19.06 -33.17
C ASP A 106 -47.79 19.32 -32.04
N ALA A 107 -48.26 18.28 -31.35
CA ALA A 107 -49.20 18.42 -30.25
C ALA A 107 -48.63 19.19 -29.06
N ASP A 108 -49.43 20.05 -28.41
CA ASP A 108 -49.01 20.80 -27.21
C ASP A 108 -48.63 19.88 -26.03
N SER A 109 -49.23 18.69 -25.96
CA SER A 109 -48.87 17.64 -25.01
C SER A 109 -47.41 17.21 -25.13
N VAL A 110 -46.89 17.16 -26.37
CA VAL A 110 -45.48 16.82 -26.63
C VAL A 110 -44.55 17.89 -26.03
N ARG A 111 -44.83 19.18 -26.26
CA ARG A 111 -44.04 20.25 -25.66
C ARG A 111 -44.02 20.15 -24.14
N THR A 112 -45.16 20.02 -23.51
CA THR A 112 -45.30 19.91 -22.06
C THR A 112 -44.50 18.71 -21.52
N MET A 113 -44.51 17.60 -22.25
CA MET A 113 -43.72 16.42 -21.90
C MET A 113 -42.20 16.68 -22.02
N LEU A 114 -41.74 17.29 -23.13
CA LEU A 114 -40.34 17.62 -23.35
C LEU A 114 -39.81 18.57 -22.25
N ASP A 115 -40.61 19.59 -21.87
CA ASP A 115 -40.28 20.53 -20.79
C ASP A 115 -40.14 19.80 -19.43
N ARG A 116 -41.02 18.84 -19.15
CA ARG A 116 -40.91 18.00 -17.93
C ARG A 116 -39.66 17.15 -17.94
N VAL A 117 -39.34 16.51 -19.06
CA VAL A 117 -38.12 15.68 -19.20
C VAL A 117 -36.86 16.52 -19.00
N GLN A 118 -36.84 17.75 -19.54
CA GLN A 118 -35.77 18.71 -19.35
C GLN A 118 -35.65 19.11 -17.88
N HIS A 119 -36.74 19.37 -17.20
CA HIS A 119 -36.75 19.75 -15.78
C HIS A 119 -36.18 18.65 -14.88
N ILE A 120 -36.44 17.38 -15.23
CA ILE A 120 -35.87 16.22 -14.50
C ILE A 120 -34.36 16.10 -14.73
N ASN A 121 -33.89 16.46 -15.93
CA ASN A 121 -32.47 16.43 -16.27
C ASN A 121 -32.02 17.79 -16.85
N PRO A 122 -31.62 18.73 -15.98
CA PRO A 122 -31.25 20.10 -16.38
C PRO A 122 -30.02 20.19 -17.30
N HIS A 123 -29.21 19.15 -17.35
CA HIS A 123 -28.08 19.08 -18.29
C HIS A 123 -28.53 18.96 -19.76
N ASN A 124 -29.75 18.53 -20.02
CA ASN A 124 -30.34 18.58 -21.34
C ASN A 124 -30.82 20.00 -21.60
N VAL A 125 -29.96 20.79 -22.22
CA VAL A 125 -30.26 22.21 -22.48
C VAL A 125 -31.32 22.43 -23.57
N TRP A 126 -31.52 21.44 -24.42
CA TRP A 126 -32.56 21.43 -25.43
C TRP A 126 -33.02 20.00 -25.76
N ILE A 127 -34.31 19.81 -25.84
CA ILE A 127 -34.92 18.57 -26.33
C ILE A 127 -35.96 18.98 -27.39
N GLY A 128 -35.89 18.38 -28.57
CA GLY A 128 -36.83 18.71 -29.64
C GLY A 128 -37.09 17.55 -30.57
N VAL A 129 -38.18 17.65 -31.30
CA VAL A 129 -38.60 16.71 -32.32
C VAL A 129 -38.70 17.39 -33.67
N ALA A 130 -38.14 16.75 -34.69
CA ALA A 130 -38.20 17.24 -36.06
C ALA A 130 -38.85 16.20 -36.97
N TYR A 131 -39.67 16.66 -37.93
CA TYR A 131 -40.20 15.80 -38.98
C TYR A 131 -39.10 15.31 -39.93
N THR A 132 -39.45 14.30 -40.73
CA THR A 132 -38.53 13.69 -41.71
C THR A 132 -37.91 14.67 -42.70
N GLN A 133 -38.55 15.85 -42.93
CA GLN A 133 -38.02 16.93 -43.77
C GLN A 133 -37.03 17.84 -43.01
N GLY A 134 -36.78 17.58 -41.72
CA GLY A 134 -35.84 18.35 -40.89
C GLY A 134 -36.45 19.62 -40.28
N THR A 135 -37.78 19.81 -40.30
CA THR A 135 -38.40 20.95 -39.61
C THR A 135 -38.68 20.60 -38.16
N VAL A 136 -38.14 21.37 -37.21
CA VAL A 136 -38.43 21.26 -35.79
C VAL A 136 -39.90 21.59 -35.51
N ARG A 137 -40.64 20.67 -34.93
CA ARG A 137 -42.04 20.83 -34.62
C ARG A 137 -42.32 21.23 -33.18
N ASN A 138 -41.75 20.52 -32.28
CA ASN A 138 -41.82 20.85 -30.87
C ASN A 138 -40.43 20.78 -30.23
N ALA A 139 -40.20 21.66 -29.29
CA ALA A 139 -38.97 21.65 -28.51
C ALA A 139 -39.19 22.31 -27.14
N THR A 140 -38.30 22.03 -26.22
CA THR A 140 -38.31 22.64 -24.89
C THR A 140 -38.33 24.17 -25.00
N GLN A 141 -39.23 24.78 -24.23
CA GLN A 141 -39.47 26.23 -24.21
C GLN A 141 -39.78 26.83 -25.61
N GLY A 142 -40.14 26.01 -26.58
CA GLY A 142 -40.39 26.43 -27.94
C GLY A 142 -39.15 26.84 -28.74
N MET A 143 -37.95 26.61 -28.20
CA MET A 143 -36.69 26.99 -28.86
C MET A 143 -36.51 26.26 -30.19
N LEU A 144 -36.11 26.99 -31.24
CA LEU A 144 -35.90 26.49 -32.61
C LEU A 144 -37.15 25.94 -33.30
N GLN A 145 -38.35 26.12 -32.78
CA GLN A 145 -39.57 25.68 -33.44
C GLN A 145 -39.71 26.33 -34.84
N GLY A 146 -39.95 25.53 -35.84
CA GLY A 146 -39.98 25.95 -37.26
C GLY A 146 -38.59 26.00 -37.93
N ALA A 147 -37.51 25.92 -37.19
CA ALA A 147 -36.19 25.90 -37.78
C ALA A 147 -35.92 24.60 -38.57
N ASN A 148 -35.13 24.71 -39.64
CA ASN A 148 -34.69 23.56 -40.42
C ASN A 148 -33.34 23.01 -39.91
N VAL A 149 -33.34 21.74 -39.51
CA VAL A 149 -32.19 21.02 -39.01
C VAL A 149 -31.73 19.87 -39.92
N ALA A 150 -32.25 19.81 -41.16
CA ALA A 150 -31.98 18.73 -42.11
C ALA A 150 -30.48 18.54 -42.40
N ALA A 151 -29.66 19.61 -42.30
CA ALA A 151 -28.23 19.57 -42.52
C ALA A 151 -27.40 19.22 -41.23
N ARG A 152 -28.10 18.96 -40.13
CA ARG A 152 -27.42 18.66 -38.84
C ARG A 152 -27.08 17.18 -38.73
N PRO A 153 -25.85 16.82 -38.29
CA PRO A 153 -25.45 15.42 -38.17
C PRO A 153 -26.39 14.61 -37.28
N TRP A 154 -26.79 15.16 -36.12
CA TRP A 154 -27.67 14.46 -35.20
C TRP A 154 -29.04 14.10 -35.85
N PHE A 155 -29.54 14.95 -36.77
CA PHE A 155 -30.77 14.68 -37.48
C PHE A 155 -30.57 13.65 -38.59
N GLN A 156 -29.51 13.81 -39.41
CA GLN A 156 -29.23 12.92 -40.55
C GLN A 156 -28.97 11.49 -40.08
N GLU A 157 -28.08 11.31 -39.12
CA GLU A 157 -27.75 9.99 -38.56
C GLU A 157 -28.92 9.44 -37.74
N GLY A 158 -29.56 10.32 -36.93
CA GLY A 158 -30.70 9.98 -36.09
C GLY A 158 -31.96 9.53 -36.85
N MET A 159 -32.03 9.76 -38.14
CA MET A 159 -33.08 9.25 -39.01
C MET A 159 -32.99 7.73 -39.22
N SER A 160 -31.80 7.16 -39.18
CA SER A 160 -31.60 5.74 -39.46
C SER A 160 -31.41 4.92 -38.19
N THR A 161 -30.58 5.40 -37.28
CA THR A 161 -30.18 4.70 -36.06
C THR A 161 -30.03 5.68 -34.90
N PRO A 162 -30.06 5.21 -33.64
CA PRO A 162 -29.65 6.05 -32.53
C PRO A 162 -28.21 6.53 -32.74
N PHE A 163 -27.99 7.81 -32.50
CA PHE A 163 -26.71 8.47 -32.78
C PHE A 163 -26.27 9.36 -31.62
N ILE A 164 -24.97 9.44 -31.43
CA ILE A 164 -24.32 10.33 -30.46
C ILE A 164 -23.29 11.16 -31.23
N SER A 165 -23.38 12.50 -31.13
CA SER A 165 -22.43 13.37 -31.81
C SER A 165 -21.11 13.49 -31.06
N GLU A 166 -20.08 13.93 -31.76
CA GLU A 166 -18.90 14.52 -31.12
C GLU A 166 -19.26 15.85 -30.44
N VAL A 167 -18.39 16.29 -29.51
CA VAL A 167 -18.55 17.58 -28.83
C VAL A 167 -18.39 18.71 -29.83
N HIS A 168 -19.36 19.59 -29.88
CA HIS A 168 -19.34 20.72 -30.81
C HIS A 168 -19.86 22.01 -30.16
N PRO A 169 -19.47 23.21 -30.64
CA PRO A 169 -20.01 24.46 -30.14
C PRO A 169 -21.50 24.60 -30.51
N ALA A 170 -22.28 25.17 -29.58
CA ALA A 170 -23.65 25.55 -29.86
C ALA A 170 -23.68 26.58 -31.01
N LYS A 171 -24.39 26.27 -32.11
CA LYS A 171 -24.51 27.21 -33.27
C LYS A 171 -25.85 27.92 -33.27
N LEU A 172 -26.94 27.16 -33.32
CA LEU A 172 -28.29 27.74 -33.36
C LEU A 172 -28.82 28.12 -31.96
N LEU A 173 -28.31 27.47 -30.93
CA LEU A 173 -28.71 27.67 -29.55
C LEU A 173 -27.82 28.66 -28.81
N ALA A 174 -26.72 29.13 -29.43
CA ALA A 174 -25.73 29.98 -28.76
C ALA A 174 -26.34 31.29 -28.21
N ASP A 175 -27.28 31.87 -28.95
CA ASP A 175 -27.92 33.13 -28.57
C ASP A 175 -29.17 32.92 -27.71
N LEU A 176 -29.69 31.69 -27.60
CA LEU A 176 -30.91 31.34 -26.88
C LEU A 176 -30.64 30.76 -25.50
N LEU A 177 -29.47 30.21 -25.28
CA LEU A 177 -29.08 29.56 -24.03
C LEU A 177 -28.13 30.43 -23.23
N PRO A 178 -28.18 30.36 -21.89
CA PRO A 178 -27.20 31.01 -21.06
C PRO A 178 -25.77 30.48 -21.39
N ARG A 179 -24.79 31.35 -21.28
CA ARG A 179 -23.38 30.95 -21.39
C ARG A 179 -23.03 29.94 -20.30
N SER A 180 -22.04 29.09 -20.55
CA SER A 180 -21.49 28.19 -19.55
C SER A 180 -21.13 28.94 -18.25
N MET A 181 -21.28 28.31 -17.10
CA MET A 181 -20.92 28.90 -15.80
C MET A 181 -19.46 29.38 -15.74
N THR A 182 -18.59 28.86 -16.60
CA THR A 182 -17.18 29.26 -16.73
C THR A 182 -16.96 30.44 -17.68
N GLY A 183 -18.02 30.95 -18.34
CA GLY A 183 -17.91 32.01 -19.37
C GLY A 183 -17.41 31.51 -20.73
N GLU A 184 -17.12 30.23 -20.88
CA GLU A 184 -16.73 29.61 -22.15
C GLU A 184 -17.92 29.46 -23.10
N PRO A 185 -17.68 29.36 -24.44
CA PRO A 185 -18.71 29.03 -25.38
C PRO A 185 -19.39 27.71 -25.03
N LEU A 186 -20.73 27.70 -25.03
CA LEU A 186 -21.50 26.50 -24.73
C LEU A 186 -21.17 25.40 -25.73
N ARG A 187 -20.73 24.27 -25.24
CA ARG A 187 -20.48 23.06 -26.03
C ARG A 187 -21.55 22.03 -25.76
N LEU A 188 -21.93 21.29 -26.78
CA LEU A 188 -23.00 20.32 -26.74
C LEU A 188 -22.52 18.94 -27.19
N VAL A 189 -23.17 17.93 -26.66
CA VAL A 189 -23.21 16.56 -27.20
C VAL A 189 -24.64 16.25 -27.55
N ASP A 190 -24.87 15.80 -28.77
CA ASP A 190 -26.18 15.50 -29.24
C ASP A 190 -26.48 14.01 -29.15
N PHE A 191 -27.62 13.69 -28.64
CA PHE A 191 -28.19 12.33 -28.63
C PHE A 191 -29.43 12.36 -29.49
N SER A 192 -29.56 11.44 -30.44
CA SER A 192 -30.75 11.37 -31.26
C SER A 192 -31.23 9.94 -31.50
N ALA A 193 -32.49 9.80 -31.76
CA ALA A 193 -33.11 8.53 -32.09
C ALA A 193 -34.33 8.73 -32.99
N PRO A 194 -34.62 7.77 -33.90
CA PRO A 194 -35.78 7.84 -34.75
C PRO A 194 -37.07 7.58 -33.96
N ILE A 195 -38.09 8.38 -34.24
CA ILE A 195 -39.45 8.20 -33.75
C ILE A 195 -40.22 7.47 -34.82
N TYR A 196 -40.95 6.42 -34.46
CA TYR A 196 -41.71 5.61 -35.39
C TYR A 196 -43.21 5.82 -35.22
N HIS A 197 -43.90 5.88 -36.33
CA HIS A 197 -45.37 5.74 -36.37
C HIS A 197 -45.79 4.33 -35.95
N PRO A 198 -47.05 4.12 -35.56
CA PRO A 198 -47.59 2.80 -35.24
C PRO A 198 -47.45 1.78 -36.39
N ASP A 199 -47.46 2.26 -37.63
CA ASP A 199 -47.29 1.47 -38.86
C ASP A 199 -45.82 1.08 -39.15
N GLY A 200 -44.86 1.55 -38.33
CA GLY A 200 -43.43 1.23 -38.45
C GLY A 200 -42.63 2.22 -39.32
N HIS A 201 -43.27 3.20 -39.99
CA HIS A 201 -42.53 4.24 -40.71
C HIS A 201 -41.97 5.29 -39.75
N ILE A 202 -40.86 5.93 -40.15
CA ILE A 202 -40.26 7.00 -39.37
C ILE A 202 -41.13 8.25 -39.38
N ALA A 203 -41.59 8.69 -38.23
CA ALA A 203 -42.36 9.91 -38.02
C ALA A 203 -41.46 11.16 -37.95
N GLY A 204 -40.26 10.99 -37.46
CA GLY A 204 -39.29 12.05 -37.25
C GLY A 204 -38.12 11.62 -36.41
N VAL A 205 -37.38 12.58 -35.89
CA VAL A 205 -36.21 12.36 -35.02
C VAL A 205 -36.40 13.13 -33.73
N LEU A 206 -36.18 12.45 -32.62
CA LEU A 206 -35.95 13.07 -31.31
C LEU A 206 -34.49 13.46 -31.20
N GLY A 207 -34.21 14.73 -30.93
CA GLY A 207 -32.90 15.26 -30.61
C GLY A 207 -32.84 15.76 -29.19
N VAL A 208 -31.77 15.44 -28.50
CA VAL A 208 -31.45 15.90 -27.14
C VAL A 208 -30.06 16.51 -27.18
N HIS A 209 -29.92 17.79 -26.88
CA HIS A 209 -28.64 18.45 -26.75
C HIS A 209 -28.28 18.55 -25.27
N GLY A 210 -27.27 17.78 -24.85
CA GLY A 210 -26.71 17.83 -23.53
C GLY A 210 -25.62 18.91 -23.44
N SER A 211 -25.65 19.74 -22.40
CA SER A 211 -24.52 20.63 -22.09
C SER A 211 -23.29 19.82 -21.74
N TRP A 212 -22.13 20.22 -22.25
CA TRP A 212 -20.85 19.56 -21.89
C TRP A 212 -20.44 19.80 -20.43
N ASP A 213 -21.11 20.71 -19.70
CA ASP A 213 -20.80 21.05 -18.31
C ASP A 213 -20.96 19.84 -17.37
N TRP A 214 -21.88 18.90 -17.66
CA TRP A 214 -22.05 17.70 -16.85
C TRP A 214 -20.81 16.80 -16.84
N VAL A 215 -20.05 16.75 -17.93
CA VAL A 215 -18.79 16.00 -18.01
C VAL A 215 -17.77 16.61 -17.08
N ARG A 216 -17.70 17.95 -17.08
CA ARG A 216 -16.83 18.68 -16.14
C ARG A 216 -17.16 18.32 -14.71
N ASP A 217 -18.42 18.46 -14.31
CA ASP A 217 -18.88 18.19 -12.95
C ASP A 217 -18.60 16.73 -12.54
N SER A 218 -18.75 15.80 -13.46
CA SER A 218 -18.51 14.37 -13.21
C SER A 218 -17.02 14.06 -13.04
N VAL A 219 -16.17 14.60 -13.90
CA VAL A 219 -14.71 14.44 -13.80
C VAL A 219 -14.16 15.16 -12.57
N GLU A 220 -14.65 16.36 -12.26
CA GLU A 220 -14.21 17.10 -11.07
C GLU A 220 -14.61 16.37 -9.79
N ARG A 221 -15.82 15.80 -9.71
CA ARG A 221 -16.23 14.98 -8.56
C ARG A 221 -15.34 13.74 -8.39
N LEU A 222 -14.95 13.10 -9.50
CA LEU A 222 -14.05 11.94 -9.47
C LEU A 222 -12.68 12.29 -8.87
N LEU A 223 -12.19 13.51 -9.12
CA LEU A 223 -10.88 13.98 -8.65
C LEU A 223 -10.91 14.62 -7.27
N GLN A 224 -12.09 14.84 -6.67
CA GLN A 224 -12.19 15.37 -5.31
C GLN A 224 -11.56 14.44 -4.27
N GLY A 225 -10.95 15.01 -3.24
CA GLY A 225 -10.23 14.26 -2.21
C GLY A 225 -8.80 13.89 -2.62
N PRO A 226 -8.43 12.60 -2.65
CA PRO A 226 -7.04 12.17 -2.90
C PRO A 226 -6.48 12.62 -4.26
N GLY A 227 -7.32 12.76 -5.27
CA GLY A 227 -6.92 13.24 -6.60
C GLY A 227 -6.43 14.68 -6.58
N THR A 228 -7.09 15.53 -5.79
CA THR A 228 -6.72 16.95 -5.62
C THR A 228 -5.39 17.08 -4.86
N GLU A 229 -5.22 16.34 -3.77
CA GLU A 229 -3.98 16.32 -2.99
C GLU A 229 -2.77 15.86 -3.82
N LEU A 230 -2.98 14.91 -4.70
CA LEU A 230 -1.96 14.35 -5.59
C LEU A 230 -1.78 15.18 -6.87
N GLN A 231 -2.51 16.29 -7.03
CA GLN A 231 -2.52 17.14 -8.23
C GLN A 231 -2.78 16.34 -9.54
N GLN A 232 -3.65 15.35 -9.44
CA GLN A 232 -4.07 14.58 -10.60
C GLN A 232 -5.01 15.41 -11.46
N SER A 233 -4.89 15.25 -12.75
CA SER A 233 -5.70 15.97 -13.74
C SER A 233 -6.11 15.02 -14.85
N VAL A 234 -7.36 15.14 -15.29
CA VAL A 234 -7.91 14.35 -16.40
C VAL A 234 -8.22 15.29 -17.57
N PHE A 235 -7.87 14.85 -18.76
CA PHE A 235 -8.11 15.52 -20.01
C PHE A 235 -8.87 14.58 -20.94
N ILE A 236 -9.69 15.13 -21.82
CA ILE A 236 -10.38 14.35 -22.85
C ILE A 236 -9.99 14.92 -24.21
N PHE A 237 -9.60 14.04 -25.11
CA PHE A 237 -9.26 14.35 -26.50
C PHE A 237 -10.21 13.59 -27.43
N ASP A 238 -10.49 14.18 -28.60
CA ASP A 238 -11.25 13.52 -29.64
C ASP A 238 -10.41 12.45 -30.39
N ARG A 239 -11.04 11.82 -31.38
CA ARG A 239 -10.39 10.81 -32.24
C ARG A 239 -9.16 11.36 -32.98
N GLN A 240 -9.15 12.64 -33.34
CA GLN A 240 -8.07 13.34 -34.01
C GLN A 240 -6.98 13.81 -33.03
N GLY A 241 -7.20 13.66 -31.75
CA GLY A 241 -6.30 14.11 -30.69
C GLY A 241 -6.48 15.61 -30.36
N ALA A 242 -7.58 16.25 -30.78
CA ALA A 242 -7.90 17.60 -30.36
C ALA A 242 -8.51 17.61 -28.96
N LEU A 243 -8.21 18.65 -28.17
CA LEU A 243 -8.65 18.76 -26.78
C LEU A 243 -10.15 19.06 -26.70
N ILE A 244 -10.90 18.19 -26.02
CA ILE A 244 -12.32 18.39 -25.75
C ILE A 244 -12.55 18.95 -24.34
N TYR A 245 -11.79 18.45 -23.36
CA TYR A 245 -11.91 18.85 -21.95
C TYR A 245 -10.54 18.99 -21.30
N ALA A 246 -10.41 20.05 -20.50
CA ALA A 246 -9.28 20.26 -19.57
C ALA A 246 -9.80 20.76 -18.23
N PRO A 247 -9.11 20.49 -17.11
CA PRO A 247 -9.45 21.01 -15.80
C PRO A 247 -9.47 22.55 -15.75
N ALA A 248 -10.22 23.12 -14.82
CA ALA A 248 -10.28 24.56 -14.60
C ALA A 248 -8.87 25.14 -14.37
N GLY A 249 -8.57 26.28 -14.99
CA GLY A 249 -7.27 26.98 -14.90
C GLY A 249 -6.19 26.45 -15.86
N VAL A 250 -6.47 25.44 -16.67
CA VAL A 250 -5.53 24.88 -17.66
C VAL A 250 -5.94 25.23 -19.11
N MET A 251 -7.14 25.73 -19.30
CA MET A 251 -7.75 25.93 -20.64
C MET A 251 -7.07 26.99 -21.52
N ALA A 252 -6.57 28.08 -20.95
CA ALA A 252 -6.07 29.20 -21.76
C ALA A 252 -4.93 28.86 -22.74
N PRO A 253 -3.90 28.08 -22.37
CA PRO A 253 -2.86 27.68 -23.32
C PRO A 253 -3.33 26.71 -24.38
N TYR A 254 -4.47 26.08 -24.15
CA TYR A 254 -4.97 24.99 -24.96
C TYR A 254 -6.02 25.41 -25.99
N THR A 255 -6.66 26.52 -25.86
CA THR A 255 -7.63 27.01 -26.85
C THR A 255 -7.00 27.64 -28.08
N ASP A 256 -5.78 28.19 -27.95
CA ASP A 256 -5.14 28.96 -29.04
C ASP A 256 -4.18 28.15 -29.92
N LEU A 257 -3.84 26.91 -29.60
CA LEU A 257 -2.69 26.21 -30.19
C LEU A 257 -2.98 25.01 -31.08
N GLY A 258 -4.21 24.75 -31.47
CA GLY A 258 -4.55 23.59 -32.32
C GLY A 258 -4.03 22.28 -31.71
N GLN A 259 -4.53 21.90 -30.52
CA GLN A 259 -3.80 21.02 -29.67
C GLN A 259 -4.02 19.58 -29.94
N SER A 260 -2.88 18.92 -30.10
CA SER A 260 -2.77 17.49 -30.20
C SER A 260 -2.46 16.85 -28.84
N LEU A 261 -2.97 15.65 -28.68
CA LEU A 261 -2.57 14.72 -27.61
C LEU A 261 -1.06 14.77 -27.40
N PRO A 262 -0.56 14.99 -26.17
CA PRO A 262 0.87 15.13 -25.91
C PRO A 262 1.68 13.83 -26.10
N LEU A 263 0.98 12.72 -26.32
CA LEU A 263 1.55 11.40 -26.54
C LEU A 263 1.48 11.03 -28.03
N GLN A 264 2.60 10.59 -28.61
CA GLN A 264 2.66 10.17 -30.02
C GLN A 264 3.47 8.87 -30.17
N GLY A 265 3.18 8.12 -31.22
CA GLY A 265 3.93 6.93 -31.59
C GLY A 265 4.05 5.92 -30.46
N LYS A 266 5.28 5.56 -30.11
CA LYS A 266 5.58 4.55 -29.06
C LYS A 266 5.05 4.93 -27.68
N GLN A 267 5.13 6.20 -27.30
CA GLN A 267 4.64 6.68 -26.00
C GLN A 267 3.12 6.49 -25.87
N LEU A 268 2.37 6.75 -26.94
CA LEU A 268 0.93 6.52 -26.93
C LEU A 268 0.62 5.02 -26.79
N GLN A 269 1.33 4.17 -27.53
CA GLN A 269 1.14 2.72 -27.41
C GLN A 269 1.45 2.20 -26.01
N GLU A 270 2.54 2.64 -25.41
CA GLU A 270 2.90 2.28 -24.03
C GLU A 270 1.85 2.75 -23.04
N ALA A 271 1.38 4.00 -23.15
CA ALA A 271 0.32 4.53 -22.30
C ALA A 271 -0.99 3.72 -22.41
N LEU A 272 -1.34 3.26 -23.61
CA LEU A 272 -2.52 2.44 -23.89
C LEU A 272 -2.44 1.02 -23.33
N THR A 273 -1.25 0.47 -23.18
CA THR A 273 -1.07 -0.84 -22.53
C THR A 273 -1.14 -0.76 -21.00
N GLY A 274 -1.44 0.41 -20.46
CA GLY A 274 -1.51 0.64 -19.02
C GLY A 274 -0.16 0.92 -18.36
N ALA A 275 0.89 1.13 -19.17
CA ALA A 275 2.20 1.56 -18.71
C ALA A 275 2.29 3.10 -18.78
N PRO A 276 2.12 3.84 -17.67
CA PRO A 276 2.23 5.29 -17.69
C PRO A 276 3.60 5.73 -18.13
N VAL A 277 3.62 6.74 -18.99
CA VAL A 277 4.83 7.30 -19.56
C VAL A 277 5.12 8.69 -18.99
N SER A 278 6.39 9.09 -19.00
CA SER A 278 6.76 10.46 -18.68
C SER A 278 6.61 11.33 -19.93
N ALA A 279 5.79 12.38 -19.84
CA ALA A 279 5.55 13.31 -20.93
C ALA A 279 5.67 14.77 -20.45
N ILE A 280 6.15 15.64 -21.33
CA ILE A 280 6.16 17.09 -21.10
C ILE A 280 4.95 17.69 -21.80
N TRP A 281 4.14 18.42 -21.05
CA TRP A 281 2.95 19.08 -21.55
C TRP A 281 3.23 20.54 -21.90
N LYS A 282 2.52 21.06 -22.88
CA LYS A 282 2.75 22.43 -23.38
C LYS A 282 2.34 23.52 -22.39
N ASP A 283 1.41 23.24 -21.50
CA ASP A 283 0.89 24.19 -20.51
C ASP A 283 1.86 24.45 -19.35
N ARG A 284 2.72 23.46 -19.05
CA ARG A 284 3.73 23.58 -17.98
C ARG A 284 4.99 22.80 -18.36
N PRO A 285 6.16 23.44 -18.32
CA PRO A 285 7.42 22.82 -18.76
C PRO A 285 8.03 21.89 -17.70
N GLN A 286 7.21 21.04 -17.10
CA GLN A 286 7.63 20.03 -16.14
C GLN A 286 7.17 18.65 -16.62
N PRO A 287 7.90 17.58 -16.26
CA PRO A 287 7.50 16.23 -16.62
C PRO A 287 6.29 15.78 -15.81
N TYR A 288 5.37 15.11 -16.49
CA TYR A 288 4.19 14.49 -15.90
C TYR A 288 4.21 12.98 -16.13
N LEU A 289 3.87 12.22 -15.13
CA LEU A 289 3.43 10.84 -15.31
C LEU A 289 2.08 10.89 -16.02
N THR A 290 1.96 10.25 -17.16
CA THR A 290 0.80 10.36 -18.05
C THR A 290 0.36 8.97 -18.48
N THR A 291 -0.94 8.71 -18.45
CA THR A 291 -1.58 7.50 -18.98
C THR A 291 -2.73 7.89 -19.88
N ALA A 292 -3.06 7.04 -20.84
CA ALA A 292 -4.18 7.25 -21.76
C ALA A 292 -5.02 5.98 -21.84
N VAL A 293 -6.34 6.16 -21.88
CA VAL A 293 -7.30 5.06 -22.03
C VAL A 293 -8.33 5.51 -23.06
N GLN A 294 -8.64 4.65 -24.00
CA GLN A 294 -9.66 4.93 -25.01
C GLN A 294 -11.06 4.64 -24.45
N LEU A 295 -12.00 5.53 -24.75
CA LEU A 295 -13.41 5.32 -24.43
C LEU A 295 -13.94 4.16 -25.27
N PRO A 296 -14.51 3.10 -24.67
CA PRO A 296 -15.15 2.03 -25.42
C PRO A 296 -16.28 2.54 -26.30
N ALA A 297 -16.49 1.90 -27.43
CA ALA A 297 -17.61 2.23 -28.30
C ALA A 297 -18.96 2.06 -27.56
N THR A 298 -19.85 3.03 -27.79
CA THR A 298 -21.25 2.99 -27.37
C THR A 298 -22.15 2.73 -28.63
N VAL A 299 -23.28 3.36 -28.73
CA VAL A 299 -24.11 3.36 -29.96
C VAL A 299 -23.32 3.94 -31.14
N THR A 300 -22.52 4.99 -30.87
CA THR A 300 -21.59 5.59 -31.83
C THR A 300 -20.17 5.43 -31.25
N ASP A 301 -19.22 5.05 -32.10
CA ASP A 301 -17.79 5.03 -31.71
C ASP A 301 -17.24 6.47 -31.75
N LEU A 302 -17.20 7.11 -30.60
CA LEU A 302 -16.67 8.46 -30.46
C LEU A 302 -15.15 8.50 -30.59
N GLY A 303 -14.44 7.40 -30.29
CA GLY A 303 -12.98 7.31 -30.38
C GLY A 303 -12.23 8.25 -29.46
N TRP A 304 -12.85 8.69 -28.34
CA TRP A 304 -12.25 9.63 -27.42
C TRP A 304 -11.15 8.99 -26.58
N TRP A 305 -10.18 9.82 -26.20
CA TRP A 305 -9.06 9.47 -25.36
C TRP A 305 -9.17 10.19 -24.02
N ILE A 306 -9.21 9.44 -22.96
CA ILE A 306 -9.16 9.95 -21.59
C ILE A 306 -7.71 9.82 -21.11
N VAL A 307 -7.10 10.97 -20.85
CA VAL A 307 -5.69 11.07 -20.47
C VAL A 307 -5.62 11.61 -19.06
N ALA A 308 -5.08 10.82 -18.15
CA ALA A 308 -4.78 11.26 -16.80
C ALA A 308 -3.30 11.60 -16.68
N ARG A 309 -3.01 12.71 -15.99
CA ARG A 309 -1.64 13.12 -15.66
C ARG A 309 -1.48 13.47 -14.21
N GLN A 310 -0.26 13.34 -13.73
CA GLN A 310 0.17 13.76 -12.40
C GLN A 310 1.59 14.32 -12.49
N PRO A 311 1.95 15.44 -11.81
CA PRO A 311 3.33 15.91 -11.77
C PRO A 311 4.25 14.78 -11.30
N LEU A 312 5.35 14.57 -12.04
CA LEU A 312 6.27 13.46 -11.77
C LEU A 312 6.90 13.56 -10.37
N GLU A 313 7.15 14.79 -9.94
CA GLU A 313 7.63 15.09 -8.58
C GLU A 313 6.65 14.60 -7.51
N MET A 314 5.37 14.86 -7.68
CA MET A 314 4.32 14.42 -6.75
C MET A 314 4.09 12.92 -6.83
N ALA A 315 4.09 12.37 -8.05
CA ALA A 315 3.93 10.92 -8.26
C ALA A 315 5.02 10.11 -7.55
N TYR A 316 6.24 10.63 -7.52
CA TYR A 316 7.41 9.95 -6.96
C TYR A 316 7.90 10.55 -5.64
N ALA A 317 7.16 11.49 -5.03
CA ALA A 317 7.55 12.13 -3.78
C ALA A 317 7.81 11.11 -2.67
N ASP A 318 6.93 10.14 -2.51
CA ASP A 318 7.08 9.07 -1.52
C ASP A 318 8.27 8.16 -1.85
N ALA A 319 8.48 7.84 -3.13
CA ALA A 319 9.62 7.04 -3.56
C ALA A 319 10.95 7.76 -3.27
N ASN A 320 11.02 9.05 -3.58
CA ASN A 320 12.19 9.87 -3.30
C ASN A 320 12.44 10.02 -1.79
N ARG A 321 11.39 10.23 -1.00
CA ARG A 321 11.48 10.28 0.46
C ARG A 321 12.06 8.99 1.05
N VAL A 322 11.58 7.85 0.57
CA VAL A 322 12.07 6.53 1.00
C VAL A 322 13.54 6.33 0.67
N ILE A 323 14.01 6.78 -0.50
CA ILE A 323 15.43 6.72 -0.86
C ILE A 323 16.26 7.53 0.13
N TRP A 324 15.85 8.76 0.42
CA TRP A 324 16.56 9.60 1.38
C TRP A 324 16.55 9.00 2.79
N MET A 325 15.42 8.41 3.21
CA MET A 325 15.35 7.69 4.50
C MET A 325 16.25 6.45 4.50
N ALA A 326 16.27 5.68 3.41
CA ALA A 326 17.14 4.51 3.28
C ALA A 326 18.63 4.91 3.31
N LEU A 327 19.00 5.98 2.61
CA LEU A 327 20.37 6.51 2.64
C LEU A 327 20.75 7.02 4.04
N ALA A 328 19.85 7.76 4.71
CA ALA A 328 20.08 8.24 6.07
C ALA A 328 20.22 7.09 7.07
N ALA A 329 19.33 6.09 6.96
CA ALA A 329 19.40 4.88 7.79
C ALA A 329 20.66 4.08 7.51
N GLY A 330 21.05 3.92 6.25
CA GLY A 330 22.30 3.25 5.84
C GLY A 330 23.54 3.95 6.38
N LEU A 331 23.56 5.27 6.27
CA LEU A 331 24.64 6.09 6.83
C LEU A 331 24.70 5.97 8.36
N PHE A 332 23.56 6.08 9.03
CA PHE A 332 23.48 5.94 10.49
C PHE A 332 23.94 4.56 10.95
N LEU A 333 23.44 3.49 10.35
CA LEU A 333 23.84 2.12 10.67
C LEU A 333 25.32 1.85 10.34
N GLY A 334 25.81 2.40 9.23
CA GLY A 334 27.22 2.33 8.86
C GLY A 334 28.13 3.02 9.88
N LEU A 335 27.77 4.22 10.33
CA LEU A 335 28.49 4.94 11.39
C LEU A 335 28.42 4.21 12.73
N LEU A 336 27.26 3.65 13.08
CA LEU A 336 27.10 2.85 14.29
C LEU A 336 27.96 1.58 14.23
N GLY A 337 27.95 0.88 13.09
CA GLY A 337 28.81 -0.28 12.86
C GLY A 337 30.30 0.06 12.95
N ALA A 338 30.72 1.17 12.36
CA ALA A 338 32.09 1.67 12.45
C ALA A 338 32.48 2.03 13.90
N LEU A 339 31.55 2.64 14.66
CA LEU A 339 31.74 2.96 16.07
C LEU A 339 31.88 1.69 16.92
N ILE A 340 31.04 0.70 16.67
CA ILE A 340 31.14 -0.62 17.36
C ILE A 340 32.46 -1.30 17.02
N ALA A 341 32.82 -1.35 15.73
CA ALA A 341 34.09 -1.92 15.28
C ALA A 341 35.28 -1.21 15.89
N TRP A 342 35.24 0.13 15.97
CA TRP A 342 36.30 0.92 16.63
C TRP A 342 36.37 0.64 18.13
N ARG A 343 35.23 0.53 18.81
CA ARG A 343 35.18 0.17 20.24
C ARG A 343 35.70 -1.23 20.50
N LEU A 344 35.32 -2.21 19.69
CA LEU A 344 35.82 -3.58 19.78
C LEU A 344 37.33 -3.64 19.52
N ALA A 345 37.80 -2.96 18.47
CA ALA A 345 39.25 -2.89 18.17
C ALA A 345 40.03 -2.17 19.26
N LYS A 346 39.45 -1.13 19.88
CA LYS A 346 40.05 -0.47 21.05
C LYS A 346 40.17 -1.40 22.23
N HIS A 347 39.12 -2.16 22.53
CA HIS A 347 39.11 -3.08 23.66
C HIS A 347 40.18 -4.16 23.51
N VAL A 348 40.25 -4.77 22.32
CA VAL A 348 41.29 -5.78 22.00
C VAL A 348 42.69 -5.19 22.08
N SER A 349 42.90 -3.97 21.60
CA SER A 349 44.22 -3.33 21.60
C SER A 349 44.69 -2.90 23.01
N ASP A 350 43.75 -2.41 23.83
CA ASP A 350 44.08 -2.00 25.21
C ASP A 350 44.34 -3.22 26.08
N ASP A 351 43.64 -4.33 25.82
CA ASP A 351 43.87 -5.61 26.48
C ASP A 351 45.27 -6.19 26.18
N LEU A 352 45.70 -6.08 24.90
CA LEU A 352 47.03 -6.51 24.50
C LEU A 352 48.13 -5.71 25.15
N LYS A 353 47.95 -4.39 25.32
CA LYS A 353 48.89 -3.56 26.06
C LYS A 353 49.00 -3.96 27.52
N THR A 354 47.87 -4.30 28.12
CA THR A 354 47.82 -4.73 29.52
C THR A 354 48.52 -6.09 29.71
N LEU A 355 48.34 -7.01 28.74
CA LEU A 355 49.01 -8.31 28.70
C LEU A 355 50.52 -8.17 28.55
N ALA A 356 50.96 -7.33 27.60
CA ALA A 356 52.38 -7.07 27.40
C ALA A 356 53.03 -6.45 28.66
N GLN A 357 52.30 -5.55 29.34
CA GLN A 357 52.76 -4.96 30.60
C GLN A 357 52.75 -5.97 31.76
N ALA A 358 51.75 -6.85 31.85
CA ALA A 358 51.67 -7.87 32.87
C ALA A 358 52.74 -8.96 32.66
N ALA A 359 52.94 -9.38 31.39
CA ALA A 359 54.03 -10.30 31.03
C ALA A 359 55.43 -9.71 31.35
N GLY A 360 55.61 -8.40 31.11
CA GLY A 360 56.83 -7.69 31.50
C GLY A 360 57.04 -7.64 33.01
N ARG A 361 55.98 -7.53 33.81
CA ARG A 361 56.05 -7.57 35.28
C ARG A 361 56.38 -8.97 35.82
N ILE A 362 55.81 -10.01 35.20
CA ILE A 362 56.13 -11.40 35.55
C ILE A 362 57.59 -11.71 35.24
N HIS A 363 58.08 -11.23 34.09
CA HIS A 363 59.51 -11.35 33.75
C HIS A 363 60.40 -10.58 34.73
N ALA A 364 59.90 -9.51 35.34
CA ALA A 364 60.58 -8.73 36.38
C ALA A 364 60.43 -9.34 37.77
N GLY A 365 59.85 -10.57 37.90
CA GLY A 365 59.82 -11.30 39.18
C GLY A 365 58.59 -11.05 40.05
N ALA A 366 57.58 -10.39 39.59
CA ALA A 366 56.30 -10.20 40.30
C ALA A 366 55.38 -11.41 40.04
N VAL A 367 55.49 -12.45 40.80
CA VAL A 367 54.81 -13.74 40.61
C VAL A 367 53.34 -13.69 40.98
N ASP A 368 52.85 -12.66 41.67
CA ASP A 368 51.49 -12.53 42.15
C ASP A 368 50.59 -11.64 41.26
N THR A 369 50.97 -11.31 40.00
CA THR A 369 50.16 -10.47 39.14
C THR A 369 49.23 -11.37 38.33
N PRO A 370 47.90 -11.28 38.50
CA PRO A 370 46.98 -12.05 37.69
C PRO A 370 47.07 -11.60 36.22
N LEU A 371 47.40 -12.53 35.35
CA LEU A 371 47.43 -12.31 33.91
C LEU A 371 45.99 -12.32 33.37
N PRO A 372 45.51 -11.24 32.77
CA PRO A 372 44.21 -11.26 32.09
C PRO A 372 44.29 -12.14 30.85
N LEU A 373 43.34 -13.05 30.72
CA LEU A 373 43.21 -13.95 29.58
C LEU A 373 42.71 -13.16 28.35
N MET A 374 43.63 -12.91 27.42
CA MET A 374 43.31 -12.18 26.18
C MET A 374 43.82 -12.97 24.97
N ASN A 375 43.00 -13.01 23.91
CA ASN A 375 43.30 -13.74 22.67
C ASN A 375 43.66 -12.78 21.54
N SER A 376 44.94 -12.58 21.25
CA SER A 376 45.38 -11.94 20.01
C SER A 376 46.63 -12.60 19.43
N ASN A 377 46.66 -12.67 18.06
CA ASN A 377 47.52 -13.61 17.36
C ASN A 377 49.03 -13.35 17.42
N ARG A 378 49.53 -12.14 17.46
CA ARG A 378 50.96 -11.83 17.36
C ARG A 378 51.69 -11.86 18.72
N GLU A 379 51.04 -11.36 19.71
CA GLU A 379 51.59 -11.28 21.05
C GLU A 379 51.40 -12.58 21.84
N VAL A 380 50.33 -13.33 21.49
CA VAL A 380 50.13 -14.69 22.00
C VAL A 380 51.26 -15.63 21.56
N GLN A 381 51.83 -15.46 20.37
CA GLN A 381 53.03 -16.21 19.97
C GLN A 381 54.26 -15.85 20.82
N LEU A 382 54.46 -14.58 21.14
CA LEU A 382 55.52 -14.12 22.02
C LEU A 382 55.33 -14.60 23.46
N LEU A 383 54.08 -14.56 23.95
CA LEU A 383 53.72 -15.07 25.28
C LEU A 383 53.75 -16.60 25.33
N SER A 384 53.32 -17.26 24.28
CA SER A 384 53.33 -18.72 24.17
C SER A 384 54.74 -19.28 24.33
N ALA A 385 55.76 -18.62 23.78
CA ALA A 385 57.17 -18.99 23.96
C ALA A 385 57.67 -18.82 25.42
N SER A 386 57.14 -17.80 26.11
CA SER A 386 57.57 -17.50 27.49
C SER A 386 56.75 -18.20 28.58
N LEU A 387 55.50 -18.57 28.25
CA LEU A 387 54.51 -19.08 29.20
C LEU A 387 54.12 -20.55 28.97
N SER A 388 54.72 -21.25 27.99
CA SER A 388 54.35 -22.62 27.62
C SER A 388 54.36 -23.60 28.82
N HIS A 389 55.18 -23.39 29.77
CA HIS A 389 55.25 -24.23 30.97
C HIS A 389 54.15 -23.95 32.01
N MET A 390 53.62 -22.72 32.03
CA MET A 390 52.54 -22.32 32.95
C MET A 390 51.16 -22.63 32.40
N THR A 391 51.01 -22.58 31.06
CA THR A 391 49.77 -22.78 30.35
C THR A 391 49.23 -24.21 30.46
N GLN A 392 50.11 -25.21 30.56
CA GLN A 392 49.71 -26.62 30.66
C GLN A 392 48.90 -26.94 31.92
N LYS A 393 49.25 -26.33 33.06
CA LYS A 393 48.48 -26.49 34.31
C LYS A 393 47.15 -25.72 34.30
N LEU A 394 47.10 -24.56 33.60
CA LEU A 394 45.86 -23.77 33.47
C LEU A 394 44.89 -24.37 32.47
N LEU A 395 45.38 -25.04 31.41
CA LEU A 395 44.53 -25.70 30.43
C LEU A 395 43.71 -26.85 31.05
N GLN A 396 44.30 -27.64 31.93
CA GLN A 396 43.58 -28.72 32.60
C GLN A 396 42.42 -28.22 33.49
N ALA A 397 42.67 -27.16 34.29
CA ALA A 397 41.61 -26.57 35.12
C ALA A 397 40.54 -25.86 34.28
N ASN A 398 40.92 -25.33 33.10
CA ASN A 398 40.02 -24.65 32.19
C ASN A 398 39.10 -25.64 31.43
N ASP A 399 39.58 -26.86 31.14
CA ASP A 399 38.78 -27.87 30.43
C ASP A 399 37.72 -28.51 31.35
N GLU A 400 38.03 -28.70 32.64
CA GLU A 400 37.03 -29.10 33.63
C GLU A 400 35.94 -28.04 33.82
N MET A 401 36.32 -26.75 33.83
CA MET A 401 35.36 -25.65 33.95
C MET A 401 34.51 -25.49 32.71
N LYS A 402 35.07 -25.69 31.48
CA LYS A 402 34.32 -25.67 30.22
C LYS A 402 33.30 -26.79 30.12
N ALA A 403 33.60 -27.97 30.63
CA ALA A 403 32.68 -29.08 30.68
C ALA A 403 31.45 -28.76 31.57
N GLN A 404 31.69 -28.18 32.75
CA GLN A 404 30.60 -27.75 33.65
C GLN A 404 29.77 -26.59 33.07
N VAL A 405 30.38 -25.59 32.43
CA VAL A 405 29.66 -24.48 31.80
C VAL A 405 28.82 -24.96 30.64
N ARG A 406 29.30 -25.92 29.80
CA ARG A 406 28.48 -26.50 28.73
C ARG A 406 27.27 -27.23 29.28
N LEU A 407 27.43 -28.00 30.34
CA LEU A 407 26.29 -28.70 30.95
C LEU A 407 25.23 -27.71 31.46
N HIS A 408 25.67 -26.68 32.20
CA HIS A 408 24.74 -25.64 32.69
C HIS A 408 24.11 -24.78 31.62
N THR A 409 24.82 -24.51 30.51
CA THR A 409 24.23 -23.74 29.41
C THR A 409 23.11 -24.51 28.67
N LEU A 410 23.28 -25.84 28.52
CA LEU A 410 22.27 -26.70 27.94
C LEU A 410 21.02 -26.82 28.83
N GLU A 411 21.25 -26.96 30.15
CA GLU A 411 20.15 -26.99 31.13
C GLU A 411 19.38 -25.68 31.16
N LEU A 412 20.07 -24.53 31.10
CA LEU A 412 19.46 -23.21 31.06
C LEU A 412 18.66 -22.98 29.77
N GLN A 413 19.17 -23.42 28.60
CA GLN A 413 18.43 -23.32 27.35
C GLN A 413 17.14 -24.16 27.35
N GLN A 414 17.23 -25.41 27.86
CA GLN A 414 16.05 -26.27 27.96
C GLN A 414 15.01 -25.70 28.93
N ALA A 415 15.47 -25.21 30.11
CA ALA A 415 14.58 -24.60 31.09
C ALA A 415 13.91 -23.33 30.55
N ASN A 416 14.65 -22.51 29.78
CA ASN A 416 14.12 -21.27 29.22
C ASN A 416 13.07 -21.53 28.10
N THR A 417 13.33 -22.54 27.25
CA THR A 417 12.37 -22.93 26.19
C THR A 417 11.06 -23.48 26.79
N GLU A 418 11.17 -24.27 27.86
CA GLU A 418 9.98 -24.80 28.54
C GLU A 418 9.24 -23.70 29.30
N LEU A 419 9.95 -22.75 29.93
CA LEU A 419 9.35 -21.59 30.57
C LEU A 419 8.64 -20.67 29.56
N GLU A 420 9.21 -20.45 28.38
CA GLU A 420 8.56 -19.68 27.31
C GLU A 420 7.29 -20.36 26.81
N ARG A 421 7.33 -21.68 26.64
CA ARG A 421 6.14 -22.46 26.25
C ARG A 421 5.06 -22.36 27.32
N GLN A 422 5.40 -22.53 28.58
CA GLN A 422 4.45 -22.41 29.71
C GLN A 422 3.90 -20.99 29.86
N ALA A 423 4.71 -19.98 29.57
CA ALA A 423 4.30 -18.59 29.66
C ALA A 423 3.38 -18.13 28.51
N THR A 424 3.42 -18.81 27.34
CA THR A 424 2.77 -18.34 26.12
C THR A 424 1.67 -19.26 25.59
N THR A 425 1.51 -20.48 26.16
CA THR A 425 0.49 -21.42 25.71
C THR A 425 -0.52 -21.73 26.82
N ASP A 426 -1.74 -22.03 26.44
CA ASP A 426 -2.78 -22.54 27.33
C ASP A 426 -2.60 -24.05 27.53
N PRO A 427 -2.48 -24.54 28.77
CA PRO A 427 -2.16 -25.95 29.03
C PRO A 427 -3.27 -26.91 28.60
N LEU A 428 -4.52 -26.46 28.57
CA LEU A 428 -5.66 -27.32 28.23
C LEU A 428 -5.79 -27.51 26.71
N THR A 429 -5.69 -26.39 25.95
CA THR A 429 -5.98 -26.39 24.51
C THR A 429 -4.74 -26.42 23.65
N GLN A 430 -3.55 -26.20 24.22
CA GLN A 430 -2.25 -26.05 23.54
C GLN A 430 -2.21 -24.89 22.54
N LEU A 431 -3.21 -24.05 22.50
CA LEU A 431 -3.22 -22.78 21.78
C LEU A 431 -2.38 -21.74 22.53
N LEU A 432 -2.16 -20.60 21.91
CA LEU A 432 -1.61 -19.48 22.65
C LEU A 432 -2.53 -19.09 23.80
N ASN A 433 -1.93 -18.74 24.93
CA ASN A 433 -2.64 -18.01 25.96
C ASN A 433 -2.71 -16.51 25.59
N ARG A 434 -3.37 -15.72 26.40
CA ARG A 434 -3.49 -14.28 26.19
C ARG A 434 -2.15 -13.58 25.99
N ARG A 435 -1.13 -13.92 26.77
CA ARG A 435 0.22 -13.35 26.68
C ARG A 435 0.92 -13.72 25.37
N GLY A 436 0.80 -14.98 24.96
CA GLY A 436 1.34 -15.47 23.69
C GLY A 436 0.66 -14.80 22.49
N PHE A 437 -0.66 -14.60 22.60
CA PHE A 437 -1.42 -13.85 21.58
C PHE A 437 -0.96 -12.41 21.46
N GLU A 438 -0.92 -11.67 22.58
CA GLU A 438 -0.54 -10.25 22.60
C GLU A 438 0.82 -10.03 21.94
N ALA A 439 1.79 -10.93 22.21
CA ALA A 439 3.12 -10.85 21.61
C ALA A 439 3.11 -11.05 20.09
N ARG A 440 2.37 -12.04 19.57
CA ARG A 440 2.28 -12.31 18.12
C ARG A 440 1.40 -11.29 17.40
N ALA A 441 0.31 -10.89 18.04
CA ALA A 441 -0.62 -9.93 17.49
C ALA A 441 -0.03 -8.52 17.35
N ALA A 442 0.85 -8.13 18.28
CA ALA A 442 1.59 -6.87 18.17
C ALA A 442 2.45 -6.81 16.90
N LEU A 443 3.10 -7.92 16.55
CA LEU A 443 3.89 -8.02 15.32
C LEU A 443 2.99 -7.97 14.08
N ALA A 444 1.90 -8.72 14.09
CA ALA A 444 0.95 -8.75 12.99
C ALA A 444 0.32 -7.38 12.73
N LEU A 445 -0.08 -6.66 13.79
CA LEU A 445 -0.60 -5.30 13.69
C LEU A 445 0.45 -4.34 13.11
N ALA A 446 1.69 -4.41 13.62
CA ALA A 446 2.77 -3.56 13.12
C ALA A 446 3.03 -3.78 11.62
N LEU A 447 2.96 -5.04 11.15
CA LEU A 447 3.10 -5.39 9.74
C LEU A 447 1.90 -4.89 8.91
N ALA A 448 0.68 -5.04 9.41
CA ALA A 448 -0.53 -4.59 8.75
C ALA A 448 -0.53 -3.07 8.55
N VAL A 449 -0.24 -2.31 9.61
CA VAL A 449 -0.15 -0.85 9.55
C VAL A 449 0.96 -0.40 8.59
N ARG A 450 2.15 -1.00 8.70
CA ARG A 450 3.30 -0.66 7.85
C ARG A 450 3.03 -0.87 6.37
N ASN A 451 2.30 -1.93 6.03
CA ASN A 451 2.06 -2.33 4.65
C ASN A 451 0.70 -1.88 4.12
N ALA A 452 -0.07 -1.12 4.91
CA ALA A 452 -1.46 -0.73 4.63
C ALA A 452 -2.33 -1.94 4.23
N ARG A 453 -2.14 -3.07 4.96
CA ARG A 453 -2.89 -4.31 4.73
C ARG A 453 -4.02 -4.46 5.75
N PRO A 454 -5.12 -5.05 5.35
CA PRO A 454 -6.22 -5.29 6.26
C PRO A 454 -5.82 -6.28 7.35
N LEU A 455 -6.37 -6.08 8.52
CA LEU A 455 -6.21 -6.94 9.67
C LEU A 455 -7.57 -7.03 10.36
N SER A 456 -7.99 -8.23 10.72
CA SER A 456 -9.25 -8.42 11.41
C SER A 456 -9.08 -9.30 12.62
N VAL A 457 -9.96 -9.15 13.59
CA VAL A 457 -9.99 -9.96 14.79
C VAL A 457 -11.39 -10.51 15.02
N LEU A 458 -11.44 -11.75 15.43
CA LEU A 458 -12.64 -12.45 15.83
C LEU A 458 -12.56 -12.76 17.32
N SER A 459 -13.54 -12.35 18.10
CA SER A 459 -13.78 -12.83 19.45
C SER A 459 -14.86 -13.91 19.38
N ILE A 460 -14.54 -15.08 19.89
CA ILE A 460 -15.36 -16.30 19.78
C ILE A 460 -15.66 -16.81 21.19
N ASP A 461 -16.89 -17.16 21.43
CA ASP A 461 -17.32 -17.67 22.74
C ASP A 461 -18.36 -18.76 22.55
N ILE A 462 -18.25 -19.80 23.39
CA ILE A 462 -19.15 -20.97 23.36
C ILE A 462 -20.48 -20.62 23.97
N ASP A 463 -21.53 -20.75 23.20
CA ASP A 463 -22.88 -20.46 23.67
C ASP A 463 -23.28 -21.43 24.77
N PHE A 464 -23.74 -20.87 25.88
CA PHE A 464 -24.21 -21.62 27.04
C PHE A 464 -23.18 -22.57 27.69
N PHE A 465 -21.86 -22.27 27.56
CA PHE A 465 -20.79 -23.12 28.09
C PHE A 465 -20.95 -23.42 29.59
N LYS A 466 -21.37 -22.43 30.39
CA LYS A 466 -21.66 -22.63 31.80
C LYS A 466 -22.71 -23.73 32.01
N ARG A 467 -23.74 -23.77 31.17
CA ARG A 467 -24.79 -24.81 31.25
C ARG A 467 -24.24 -26.19 30.89
N ILE A 468 -23.27 -26.27 29.99
CA ILE A 468 -22.55 -27.52 29.66
C ILE A 468 -21.80 -28.00 30.91
N ASN A 469 -21.03 -27.14 31.56
CA ASN A 469 -20.31 -27.46 32.80
C ASN A 469 -21.26 -27.85 33.94
N ASP A 470 -22.33 -27.10 34.12
CA ASP A 470 -23.31 -27.35 35.17
C ASP A 470 -24.06 -28.68 34.96
N THR A 471 -24.23 -29.12 33.69
CA THR A 471 -24.98 -30.33 33.34
C THR A 471 -24.11 -31.59 33.29
N TYR A 472 -22.88 -31.45 32.70
CA TYR A 472 -22.03 -32.61 32.36
C TYR A 472 -20.70 -32.62 33.13
N GLY A 473 -20.44 -31.62 33.95
CA GLY A 473 -19.19 -31.49 34.70
C GLY A 473 -18.08 -30.81 33.93
N HIS A 474 -17.06 -30.36 34.67
CA HIS A 474 -15.92 -29.63 34.10
C HIS A 474 -15.08 -30.46 33.12
N ASP A 475 -14.93 -31.77 33.34
CA ASP A 475 -14.18 -32.65 32.44
C ASP A 475 -14.76 -32.67 31.02
N VAL A 476 -16.11 -32.67 30.92
CA VAL A 476 -16.80 -32.59 29.63
C VAL A 476 -16.68 -31.19 29.03
N GLY A 477 -16.71 -30.16 29.87
CA GLY A 477 -16.42 -28.79 29.43
C GLY A 477 -15.01 -28.67 28.86
N ASP A 478 -14.01 -29.26 29.50
CA ASP A 478 -12.64 -29.28 29.01
C ASP A 478 -12.49 -30.01 27.66
N MET A 479 -13.20 -31.13 27.49
CA MET A 479 -13.28 -31.83 26.20
C MET A 479 -13.90 -30.95 25.11
N VAL A 480 -14.95 -30.20 25.42
CA VAL A 480 -15.58 -29.26 24.49
C VAL A 480 -14.60 -28.14 24.10
N LEU A 481 -13.87 -27.60 25.07
CA LEU A 481 -12.83 -26.57 24.81
C LEU A 481 -11.71 -27.09 23.91
N GLN A 482 -11.24 -28.34 24.17
CA GLN A 482 -10.22 -28.97 23.32
C GLN A 482 -10.73 -29.28 21.91
N ALA A 483 -11.97 -29.72 21.77
CA ALA A 483 -12.58 -29.96 20.47
C ALA A 483 -12.77 -28.68 19.69
N LEU A 484 -13.25 -27.61 20.33
CA LEU A 484 -13.34 -26.28 19.71
C LEU A 484 -11.95 -25.77 19.28
N ALA A 485 -10.97 -25.83 20.20
CA ALA A 485 -9.60 -25.39 19.90
C ALA A 485 -9.02 -26.10 18.66
N ARG A 486 -9.23 -27.40 18.56
CA ARG A 486 -8.79 -28.21 17.42
C ARG A 486 -9.48 -27.78 16.13
N THR A 487 -10.80 -27.63 16.16
CA THR A 487 -11.59 -27.18 15.01
C THR A 487 -11.17 -25.78 14.55
N LEU A 488 -10.94 -24.86 15.47
CA LEU A 488 -10.45 -23.52 15.15
C LEU A 488 -9.05 -23.58 14.53
N ALA A 489 -8.13 -24.39 15.08
CA ALA A 489 -6.77 -24.54 14.58
C ALA A 489 -6.73 -25.20 13.18
N GLU A 490 -7.58 -26.17 12.89
CA GLU A 490 -7.68 -26.81 11.58
C GLU A 490 -8.17 -25.86 10.47
N ARG A 491 -8.88 -24.81 10.85
CA ARG A 491 -9.44 -23.81 9.93
C ARG A 491 -8.62 -22.53 9.86
N ALA A 492 -7.82 -22.25 10.88
CA ALA A 492 -6.87 -21.14 10.88
C ALA A 492 -5.70 -21.43 9.96
N ARG A 493 -5.19 -20.40 9.30
CA ARG A 493 -3.97 -20.47 8.48
C ARG A 493 -2.74 -20.36 9.37
N ASP A 494 -1.57 -20.76 8.87
CA ASP A 494 -0.29 -20.59 9.59
C ASP A 494 0.03 -19.12 9.93
N SER A 495 -0.52 -18.19 9.14
CA SER A 495 -0.40 -16.75 9.37
C SER A 495 -1.32 -16.23 10.47
N ASP A 496 -2.37 -16.95 10.80
CA ASP A 496 -3.37 -16.51 11.75
C ASP A 496 -2.90 -16.73 13.19
N VAL A 497 -3.33 -15.89 14.08
CA VAL A 497 -2.93 -15.99 15.48
C VAL A 497 -4.16 -16.39 16.31
N LEU A 498 -4.18 -17.66 16.68
CA LEU A 498 -5.26 -18.25 17.47
C LEU A 498 -4.85 -18.41 18.92
N ALA A 499 -5.71 -17.98 19.82
CA ALA A 499 -5.49 -18.09 21.27
C ALA A 499 -6.78 -18.36 22.04
N ARG A 500 -6.60 -18.90 23.23
CA ARG A 500 -7.62 -18.94 24.27
C ARG A 500 -7.32 -17.88 25.32
N PHE A 501 -8.24 -16.95 25.53
CA PHE A 501 -8.03 -15.85 26.48
C PHE A 501 -8.37 -16.24 27.92
N GLY A 502 -9.22 -17.21 28.09
CA GLY A 502 -9.62 -17.78 29.39
C GLY A 502 -11.05 -18.30 29.35
N GLY A 503 -11.40 -19.18 30.25
CA GLY A 503 -12.75 -19.78 30.29
C GLY A 503 -13.16 -20.38 28.94
N GLU A 504 -14.22 -19.85 28.35
CA GLU A 504 -14.79 -20.24 27.05
C GLU A 504 -14.47 -19.30 25.90
N GLU A 505 -13.55 -18.32 26.13
CA GLU A 505 -13.25 -17.26 25.19
C GLU A 505 -12.02 -17.59 24.33
N PHE A 506 -12.17 -17.50 23.02
CA PHE A 506 -11.11 -17.64 22.03
C PHE A 506 -11.00 -16.38 21.17
N VAL A 507 -9.80 -16.06 20.78
CA VAL A 507 -9.53 -14.93 19.91
C VAL A 507 -8.70 -15.40 18.72
N LEU A 508 -9.13 -15.01 17.53
CA LEU A 508 -8.46 -15.31 16.28
C LEU A 508 -8.16 -14.01 15.55
N LEU A 509 -6.89 -13.72 15.34
CA LEU A 509 -6.44 -12.60 14.55
C LEU A 509 -6.13 -13.08 13.14
N LEU A 510 -6.63 -12.37 12.15
CA LEU A 510 -6.55 -12.68 10.73
C LEU A 510 -5.74 -11.60 10.00
N PRO A 511 -4.45 -11.79 9.82
CA PRO A 511 -3.66 -10.91 8.96
C PRO A 511 -4.13 -10.97 7.50
N ASP A 512 -3.91 -9.89 6.77
CA ASP A 512 -4.26 -9.75 5.35
C ASP A 512 -5.72 -10.09 5.02
N THR A 513 -6.63 -9.84 5.98
CA THR A 513 -8.05 -10.17 5.86
C THR A 513 -8.90 -8.94 6.18
N ASP A 514 -9.67 -8.50 5.19
CA ASP A 514 -10.59 -7.40 5.32
C ASP A 514 -11.90 -7.80 6.05
N ALA A 515 -12.77 -6.84 6.27
CA ALA A 515 -14.03 -7.02 6.96
C ALA A 515 -14.90 -8.12 6.31
N GLN A 516 -14.94 -8.17 4.99
CA GLN A 516 -15.72 -9.15 4.26
C GLN A 516 -15.14 -10.56 4.39
N GLY A 517 -13.84 -10.68 4.26
CA GLY A 517 -13.11 -11.95 4.44
C GLY A 517 -13.23 -12.47 5.87
N ALA A 518 -13.13 -11.58 6.86
CA ALA A 518 -13.29 -11.92 8.27
C ALA A 518 -14.72 -12.40 8.58
N LYS A 519 -15.73 -11.77 7.99
CA LYS A 519 -17.12 -12.19 8.11
C LYS A 519 -17.34 -13.58 7.50
N HIS A 520 -16.78 -13.85 6.34
CA HIS A 520 -16.84 -15.18 5.71
C HIS A 520 -16.16 -16.25 6.58
N MET A 521 -14.96 -15.94 7.10
CA MET A 521 -14.25 -16.85 7.99
C MET A 521 -15.07 -17.12 9.26
N ALA A 522 -15.59 -16.08 9.90
CA ALA A 522 -16.37 -16.21 11.10
C ALA A 522 -17.63 -17.07 10.87
N GLU A 523 -18.35 -16.87 9.78
CA GLU A 523 -19.54 -17.65 9.44
C GLU A 523 -19.18 -19.12 9.14
N HIS A 524 -18.07 -19.34 8.44
CA HIS A 524 -17.57 -20.68 8.17
C HIS A 524 -17.17 -21.42 9.47
N LEU A 525 -16.50 -20.72 10.40
CA LEU A 525 -16.17 -21.26 11.72
C LEU A 525 -17.44 -21.58 12.51
N ARG A 526 -18.37 -20.63 12.58
CA ARG A 526 -19.65 -20.82 13.28
C ARG A 526 -20.37 -22.06 12.77
N GLN A 527 -20.45 -22.23 11.45
CA GLN A 527 -21.12 -23.36 10.81
C GLN A 527 -20.38 -24.67 11.07
N SER A 528 -19.05 -24.69 10.90
CA SER A 528 -18.22 -25.86 11.18
C SER A 528 -18.37 -26.32 12.64
N ILE A 529 -18.52 -25.40 13.58
CA ILE A 529 -18.66 -25.70 14.98
C ILE A 529 -20.11 -26.19 15.29
N ALA A 530 -21.12 -25.57 14.66
CA ALA A 530 -22.51 -26.01 14.81
C ALA A 530 -22.75 -27.42 14.24
N ASP A 531 -21.98 -27.83 13.26
CA ASP A 531 -22.02 -29.18 12.66
C ASP A 531 -21.29 -30.24 13.50
N LEU A 532 -20.45 -29.82 14.48
CA LEU A 532 -19.76 -30.74 15.37
C LEU A 532 -20.78 -31.49 16.27
N HIS A 533 -20.61 -32.80 16.34
CA HIS A 533 -21.33 -33.64 17.27
C HIS A 533 -20.37 -34.17 18.33
N LEU A 534 -20.51 -33.65 19.54
CA LEU A 534 -19.66 -34.00 20.69
C LEU A 534 -20.44 -34.76 21.73
N ALA A 535 -20.25 -36.09 21.80
CA ALA A 535 -20.88 -36.88 22.89
C ALA A 535 -20.25 -36.53 24.25
N PRO A 536 -21.00 -36.38 25.34
CA PRO A 536 -22.46 -36.53 25.45
C PRO A 536 -23.25 -35.23 25.23
N VAL A 537 -22.60 -34.11 24.90
CA VAL A 537 -23.20 -32.75 24.84
C VAL A 537 -24.13 -32.59 23.62
N GLY A 538 -23.85 -33.32 22.53
CA GLY A 538 -24.53 -33.16 21.25
C GLY A 538 -23.88 -32.04 20.40
N HIS A 539 -24.68 -31.11 19.92
CA HIS A 539 -24.19 -29.96 19.15
C HIS A 539 -23.90 -28.79 20.06
N ILE A 540 -22.81 -28.11 19.76
CA ILE A 540 -22.45 -26.85 20.39
C ILE A 540 -22.56 -25.73 19.37
N THR A 541 -22.79 -24.53 19.83
CA THR A 541 -22.75 -23.33 18.98
C THR A 541 -21.83 -22.30 19.59
N VAL A 542 -21.40 -21.40 18.74
CA VAL A 542 -20.58 -20.25 19.15
C VAL A 542 -21.18 -18.96 18.65
N SER A 543 -21.04 -17.93 19.44
CA SER A 543 -21.25 -16.57 19.02
C SER A 543 -19.90 -15.96 18.64
N ILE A 544 -19.88 -15.20 17.59
CA ILE A 544 -18.63 -14.60 17.07
C ILE A 544 -18.86 -13.12 16.84
N GLY A 545 -17.97 -12.32 17.40
CA GLY A 545 -17.89 -10.91 17.12
C GLY A 545 -16.67 -10.62 16.25
N VAL A 546 -16.84 -9.79 15.25
CA VAL A 546 -15.81 -9.46 14.26
C VAL A 546 -15.55 -7.98 14.26
N SER A 547 -14.29 -7.59 14.20
CA SER A 547 -13.87 -6.21 13.94
C SER A 547 -12.68 -6.19 13.02
N SER A 548 -12.51 -5.08 12.31
CA SER A 548 -11.38 -4.88 11.39
C SER A 548 -10.62 -3.60 11.74
N LEU A 549 -9.36 -3.56 11.33
CA LEU A 549 -8.47 -2.42 11.51
C LEU A 549 -8.94 -1.23 10.65
N TYR A 550 -9.08 -0.06 11.25
CA TYR A 550 -9.31 1.19 10.54
C TYR A 550 -8.00 1.80 10.08
N LEU A 551 -7.67 1.61 8.81
CA LEU A 551 -6.43 2.14 8.22
C LEU A 551 -6.38 3.67 8.14
N ASP A 552 -7.55 4.32 8.17
CA ASP A 552 -7.68 5.78 8.10
C ASP A 552 -7.57 6.48 9.46
N GLN A 553 -7.57 5.73 10.55
CA GLN A 553 -7.45 6.25 11.90
C GLN A 553 -6.06 6.00 12.45
N ALA A 554 -5.25 7.04 12.57
CA ALA A 554 -3.87 7.01 13.05
C ALA A 554 -3.66 6.43 14.48
N ARG A 555 -4.70 5.93 15.13
CA ARG A 555 -4.71 5.45 16.52
C ARG A 555 -5.46 4.14 16.76
N ASP A 556 -5.84 3.40 15.73
CA ASP A 556 -6.48 2.11 15.99
C ASP A 556 -5.45 1.12 16.53
N SER A 557 -5.77 0.50 17.64
CA SER A 557 -4.88 -0.42 18.36
C SER A 557 -5.48 -1.80 18.44
N LEU A 558 -4.65 -2.80 18.69
CA LEU A 558 -5.10 -4.17 18.94
C LEU A 558 -6.18 -4.23 20.03
N ASN A 559 -6.00 -3.47 21.11
CA ASN A 559 -6.97 -3.42 22.21
C ASN A 559 -8.32 -2.84 21.78
N GLU A 560 -8.31 -1.80 20.93
CA GLU A 560 -9.55 -1.23 20.41
C GLU A 560 -10.24 -2.20 19.43
N MET A 561 -9.49 -2.90 18.61
CA MET A 561 -10.04 -3.97 17.76
C MET A 561 -10.68 -5.08 18.60
N ILE A 562 -9.98 -5.57 19.62
CA ILE A 562 -10.53 -6.60 20.51
C ILE A 562 -11.79 -6.09 21.21
N LYS A 563 -11.80 -4.86 21.75
CA LYS A 563 -13.00 -4.30 22.37
C LYS A 563 -14.18 -4.21 21.39
N ARG A 564 -13.94 -3.82 20.15
CA ARG A 564 -15.00 -3.78 19.12
C ARG A 564 -15.51 -5.19 18.80
N SER A 565 -14.61 -6.15 18.65
CA SER A 565 -15.03 -7.54 18.42
C SER A 565 -15.79 -8.12 19.63
N ASP A 566 -15.39 -7.78 20.85
CA ASP A 566 -16.11 -8.18 22.07
C ASP A 566 -17.50 -7.53 22.15
N ALA A 567 -17.63 -6.26 21.77
CA ALA A 567 -18.94 -5.59 21.69
C ALA A 567 -19.84 -6.27 20.63
N ALA A 568 -19.28 -6.65 19.49
CA ALA A 568 -19.98 -7.40 18.45
C ALA A 568 -20.35 -8.82 18.94
N LEU A 569 -19.45 -9.48 19.65
CA LEU A 569 -19.72 -10.77 20.29
C LEU A 569 -20.88 -10.67 21.31
N TYR A 570 -20.86 -9.61 22.11
CA TYR A 570 -21.96 -9.35 23.05
C TYR A 570 -23.30 -9.12 22.33
N ALA A 571 -23.29 -8.39 21.22
CA ALA A 571 -24.47 -8.22 20.37
C ALA A 571 -24.94 -9.55 19.75
N ALA A 572 -24.02 -10.43 19.34
CA ALA A 572 -24.34 -11.77 18.85
C ALA A 572 -25.03 -12.61 19.93
N LYS A 573 -24.49 -12.60 21.16
CA LYS A 573 -25.08 -13.29 22.30
C LYS A 573 -26.48 -12.78 22.63
N ASN A 574 -26.69 -11.47 22.63
CA ASN A 574 -27.99 -10.87 22.98
C ASN A 574 -29.06 -10.99 21.89
N SER A 575 -28.63 -11.08 20.62
CA SER A 575 -29.55 -11.21 19.49
C SER A 575 -29.96 -12.66 19.17
N GLY A 576 -29.70 -13.60 20.06
CA GLY A 576 -30.19 -15.00 19.97
C GLY A 576 -29.09 -16.04 19.80
N ARG A 577 -27.82 -15.67 19.96
CA ARG A 577 -26.64 -16.58 19.88
C ARG A 577 -26.48 -17.28 18.53
N ASN A 578 -25.50 -18.17 18.40
CA ASN A 578 -25.18 -18.92 17.18
C ASN A 578 -25.17 -18.02 15.93
N LYS A 579 -24.46 -16.94 15.99
CA LYS A 579 -24.37 -15.97 14.90
C LYS A 579 -23.09 -15.16 14.94
N VAL A 580 -22.84 -14.53 13.83
CA VAL A 580 -21.74 -13.59 13.65
C VAL A 580 -22.30 -12.17 13.68
N CYS A 581 -21.72 -11.31 14.48
CA CYS A 581 -21.97 -9.86 14.44
C CYS A 581 -20.66 -9.14 14.10
N PHE A 582 -20.83 -8.04 13.41
CA PHE A 582 -19.73 -7.18 13.04
C PHE A 582 -19.86 -5.83 13.76
N SER A 583 -18.76 -5.30 14.21
CA SER A 583 -18.69 -3.93 14.73
C SER A 583 -18.08 -3.05 13.66
N ASP A 584 -18.91 -2.15 13.14
CA ASP A 584 -18.45 -1.08 12.27
C ASP A 584 -17.54 -0.10 13.04
#